data_0396de9f5bc1217e17ddc5972ecdc920
#
_entry.id   0396de9f5bc1217e17ddc5972ecdc920
#
_cell.length_a   1.000
_cell.length_b   1.000
_cell.length_c   1.000
_cell.angle_alpha   90.00
_cell.angle_beta   90.00
_cell.angle_gamma   90.00
#
_symmetry.space_group_name_H-M   'P 1'
#
loop_
_entity.id
_entity.type
_entity.pdbx_description
1 polymer ?
#
loop_
_entity_poly.entity_id
_entity_poly.type
_entity_poly.pdbx_seq_one_letter_code
_entity_poly.pdbx_strand_id
1 'polypeptide(L)' 'MKLRVVSARNEISNINPNERMIHLAFRASNVDIINLMHRCPRIRMIQVPRSYKRTMSNAIKIF' A
#
# COMPACT_ATOMS: atom_id res chain seq x y z
N MET A 1 -11.71 12.98 -1.59
CA MET A 1 -10.53 12.14 -1.81
C MET A 1 -10.93 10.70 -1.96
N LYS A 2 -10.33 10.01 -2.90
CA LYS A 2 -10.62 8.61 -3.13
C LYS A 2 -9.64 7.71 -2.40
N LEU A 3 -10.16 6.73 -1.69
CA LEU A 3 -9.36 5.66 -1.12
C LEU A 3 -9.40 4.47 -2.06
N ARG A 4 -8.26 4.06 -2.56
CA ARG A 4 -8.16 2.89 -3.42
C ARG A 4 -7.93 1.65 -2.56
N VAL A 5 -8.81 0.68 -2.67
CA VAL A 5 -8.67 -0.60 -1.97
C VAL A 5 -7.97 -1.60 -2.87
N VAL A 6 -6.91 -2.21 -2.36
CA VAL A 6 -6.13 -3.23 -3.06
C VAL A 6 -6.29 -4.54 -2.30
N SER A 7 -6.91 -5.50 -2.94
CA SER A 7 -7.27 -6.77 -2.29
C SER A 7 -6.25 -7.87 -2.51
N ALA A 8 -5.37 -7.73 -3.49
CA ALA A 8 -4.39 -8.75 -3.81
C ALA A 8 -3.12 -8.11 -4.37
N ARG A 9 -1.99 -8.82 -4.20
CA ARG A 9 -0.68 -8.32 -4.62
C ARG A 9 -0.62 -7.97 -6.10
N ASN A 10 -1.26 -8.77 -6.95
CA ASN A 10 -1.21 -8.54 -8.39
C ASN A 10 -1.98 -7.30 -8.83
N GLU A 11 -2.78 -6.71 -7.96
CA GLU A 11 -3.49 -5.47 -8.30
C GLU A 11 -2.55 -4.25 -8.26
N ILE A 12 -1.40 -4.37 -7.61
CA ILE A 12 -0.48 -3.25 -7.47
C ILE A 12 -0.05 -2.70 -8.83
N SER A 13 0.20 -3.58 -9.79
CA SER A 13 0.63 -3.16 -11.12
C SER A 13 -0.47 -2.47 -11.92
N ASN A 14 -1.72 -2.59 -11.49
CA ASN A 14 -2.87 -2.01 -12.17
C ASN A 14 -3.39 -0.74 -11.48
N ILE A 15 -2.74 -0.30 -10.42
CA ILE A 15 -3.16 0.90 -9.71
C ILE A 15 -2.82 2.14 -10.52
N ASN A 16 -3.73 3.11 -10.52
CA ASN A 16 -3.46 4.40 -11.15
C ASN A 16 -2.30 5.09 -10.44
N PRO A 17 -1.27 5.53 -11.15
CA PRO A 17 -0.11 6.17 -10.53
C PRO A 17 -0.42 7.50 -9.82
N ASN A 18 -1.59 8.06 -10.05
CA ASN A 18 -2.00 9.30 -9.37
C ASN A 18 -2.74 9.06 -8.05
N GLU A 19 -2.93 7.81 -7.66
CA GLU A 19 -3.57 7.51 -6.39
C GLU A 19 -2.73 8.03 -5.23
N ARG A 20 -3.41 8.57 -4.22
CA ARG A 20 -2.75 9.17 -3.06
C ARG A 20 -3.00 8.39 -1.78
N MET A 21 -4.14 7.73 -1.69
CA MET A 21 -4.55 6.99 -0.50
C MET A 21 -4.85 5.56 -0.90
N ILE A 22 -4.14 4.63 -0.29
CA ILE A 22 -4.26 3.21 -0.60
C ILE A 22 -4.61 2.45 0.68
N HIS A 23 -5.58 1.57 0.60
CA HIS A 23 -5.90 0.62 1.66
C HIS A 23 -5.53 -0.78 1.19
N LEU A 24 -4.57 -1.41 1.85
CA LEU A 24 -4.15 -2.77 1.50
C LEU A 24 -4.98 -3.76 2.30
N ALA A 25 -5.83 -4.50 1.61
CA ALA A 25 -6.69 -5.49 2.24
C ALA A 25 -6.08 -6.90 2.18
N PHE A 26 -4.76 -6.98 2.09
CA PHE A 26 -4.02 -8.24 2.11
C PHE A 26 -2.72 -8.05 2.90
N ARG A 27 -2.10 -9.16 3.28
CA ARG A 27 -0.82 -9.09 4.01
C ARG A 27 0.30 -8.74 3.03
N ALA A 28 0.69 -7.49 3.02
CA ALA A 28 1.73 -7.00 2.12
C ALA A 28 3.11 -7.22 2.74
N SER A 29 4.08 -7.61 1.91
CA SER A 29 5.48 -7.67 2.30
C SER A 29 6.14 -6.32 2.10
N ASN A 30 7.40 -6.19 2.57
CA ASN A 30 8.18 -4.97 2.33
C ASN A 30 8.34 -4.70 0.84
N VAL A 31 8.54 -5.77 0.05
CA VAL A 31 8.67 -5.65 -1.40
C VAL A 31 7.39 -5.11 -2.03
N ASP A 32 6.24 -5.56 -1.54
CA ASP A 32 4.96 -5.06 -2.03
C ASP A 32 4.81 -3.57 -1.78
N ILE A 33 5.20 -3.10 -0.60
CA ILE A 33 5.12 -1.68 -0.27
C ILE A 33 6.07 -0.87 -1.16
N ILE A 34 7.28 -1.35 -1.37
CA ILE A 34 8.25 -0.68 -2.23
C ILE A 34 7.70 -0.58 -3.66
N ASN A 35 7.15 -1.68 -4.18
CA ASN A 35 6.56 -1.68 -5.51
C ASN A 35 5.39 -0.70 -5.60
N LEU A 36 4.57 -0.64 -4.56
CA LEU A 36 3.45 0.29 -4.50
C LEU A 36 3.94 1.74 -4.55
N MET A 37 4.98 2.05 -3.80
CA MET A 37 5.53 3.41 -3.78
C MET A 37 6.14 3.78 -5.13
N HIS A 38 6.78 2.84 -5.80
CA HIS A 38 7.30 3.07 -7.16
C HIS A 38 6.16 3.29 -8.14
N ARG A 39 5.09 2.54 -8.01
CA ARG A 39 3.93 2.67 -8.90
C ARG A 39 3.19 3.97 -8.68
N CYS A 40 3.08 4.40 -7.42
CA CYS A 40 2.31 5.58 -7.03
C CYS A 40 3.23 6.58 -6.32
N PRO A 41 4.02 7.36 -7.05
CA PRO A 41 4.96 8.29 -6.43
C PRO A 41 4.30 9.42 -5.66
N ARG A 42 3.00 9.63 -5.87
CA ARG A 42 2.24 10.68 -5.17
C ARG A 42 1.50 10.16 -3.94
N ILE A 43 1.77 8.94 -3.55
CA ILE A 43 1.05 8.33 -2.44
C ILE A 43 1.32 9.11 -1.14
N ARG A 44 0.26 9.34 -0.37
CA ARG A 44 0.34 10.06 0.90
C ARG A 44 0.01 9.18 2.09
N MET A 45 -0.80 8.16 1.88
CA MET A 45 -1.25 7.30 2.98
C MET A 45 -1.37 5.88 2.49
N ILE A 46 -0.85 4.96 3.29
CA ILE A 46 -1.07 3.53 3.12
C ILE A 46 -1.70 3.03 4.40
N GLN A 47 -2.90 2.48 4.29
CA GLN A 47 -3.60 1.86 5.41
C GLN A 47 -3.50 0.35 5.30
N VAL A 48 -3.29 -0.31 6.42
CA VAL A 48 -3.29 -1.76 6.48
C VAL A 48 -4.15 -2.21 7.65
N PRO A 49 -4.77 -3.40 7.57
CA PRO A 49 -5.50 -3.95 8.71
C PRO A 49 -4.58 -4.06 9.91
N ARG A 50 -5.13 -3.81 11.10
CA ARG A 50 -4.35 -3.84 12.34
C ARG A 50 -3.64 -5.18 12.53
N SER A 51 -4.27 -6.27 12.15
CA SER A 51 -3.69 -7.60 12.26
C SER A 51 -2.42 -7.77 11.42
N TYR A 52 -2.28 -6.99 10.36
CA TYR A 52 -1.12 -7.07 9.48
C TYR A 52 0.02 -6.16 9.91
N LYS A 53 -0.28 -5.13 10.67
CA LYS A 53 0.75 -4.20 11.14
C LYS A 53 1.84 -4.87 11.94
N ARG A 54 1.50 -5.91 12.68
CA ARG A 54 2.46 -6.63 13.53
C ARG A 54 3.55 -7.32 12.74
N THR A 55 3.27 -7.67 11.50
CA THR A 55 4.22 -8.41 10.65
C THR A 55 4.95 -7.49 9.67
N MET A 56 4.66 -6.21 9.69
CA MET A 56 5.29 -5.25 8.80
C MET A 56 6.46 -4.57 9.50
N SER A 57 7.52 -4.32 8.74
CA SER A 57 8.68 -3.64 9.25
C SER A 57 8.36 -2.20 9.67
N ASN A 58 9.02 -1.72 10.71
CA ASN A 58 8.90 -0.33 11.13
C ASN A 58 9.35 0.65 10.05
N ALA A 59 10.21 0.20 9.14
CA ALA A 59 10.68 1.03 8.04
C ALA A 59 9.55 1.40 7.06
N ILE A 60 8.42 0.71 7.15
CA ILE A 60 7.27 0.96 6.29
C ILE A 60 6.28 1.93 6.93
N LYS A 61 6.54 2.39 8.09
CA LYS A 61 5.70 3.42 8.69
C LYS A 61 5.90 4.70 7.91
N ILE A 62 5.05 4.90 6.99
CA ILE A 62 5.22 5.94 6.04
C ILE A 62 4.38 7.08 6.50
N PHE A 63 4.24 7.71 7.11
CA PHE A 63 3.29 8.77 7.32
C PHE A 63 2.70 8.67 8.74
#